data_d047316ac3456231f323b69ab56b0e6d
#
_entry.id   d047316ac3456231f323b69ab56b0e6d
#
_cell.length_a   1.000
_cell.length_b   1.000
_cell.length_c   1.000
_cell.angle_alpha   90.00
_cell.angle_beta   90.00
_cell.angle_gamma   90.00
#
_symmetry.space_group_name_H-M   'P 1'
#
loop_
_entity.id
_entity.type
_entity.pdbx_description
1 polymer ?
#
loop_
_entity_poly.entity_id
_entity_poly.type
_entity_poly.pdbx_seq_one_letter_code
_entity_poly.pdbx_strand_id
1 'polypeptide(L)'
;YIATMNVTDGIDGIKLENLSEPQTGCLHDFQLTPEDMKLLSKADVFIVNGGGIETFMKDVAAAYPNLKIIEACENLDLLGEESDSESDHEEEHDHEEEHDHGEEHNHGDVNAHAWMSVELYRQQVLNIADELAKVDAGNAQAYADNAKNYDGELAKLQEEQQKIFNYTNNQNIVTLHEAFKYIAKDYSMNVCADMDLDEERQISAGEVAGIISSIKEENVSFVLAEELYAKDIAKVIESETDAEVIFIDPLNRGEYK
;
A
#
# COMPACT_ATOMS: atom_id res chain seq x y z
N TYR A 1 -4.93 0.18 10.80
CA TYR A 1 -5.80 0.52 11.95
C TYR A 1 -7.20 -0.09 11.81
N ILE A 2 -7.94 0.16 10.72
CA ILE A 2 -9.34 -0.33 10.52
C ILE A 2 -9.42 -1.87 10.62
N ALA A 3 -8.49 -2.60 10.00
CA ALA A 3 -8.45 -4.06 10.11
C ALA A 3 -8.38 -4.51 11.58
N THR A 4 -7.47 -3.91 12.35
CA THR A 4 -7.29 -4.22 13.78
C THR A 4 -8.54 -3.85 14.60
N MET A 5 -9.18 -2.70 14.30
CA MET A 5 -10.45 -2.33 14.95
C MET A 5 -11.50 -3.42 14.80
N ASN A 6 -11.69 -3.92 13.57
CA ASN A 6 -12.66 -4.96 13.32
C ASN A 6 -12.29 -6.30 13.98
N VAL A 7 -11.01 -6.67 13.96
CA VAL A 7 -10.51 -7.90 14.58
C VAL A 7 -10.66 -7.86 16.11
N THR A 8 -10.52 -6.69 16.73
CA THR A 8 -10.57 -6.54 18.20
C THR A 8 -11.91 -6.07 18.72
N ASP A 9 -12.91 -5.89 17.86
CA ASP A 9 -14.21 -5.36 18.24
C ASP A 9 -14.90 -6.19 19.33
N GLY A 10 -15.43 -5.50 20.34
CA GLY A 10 -16.16 -6.11 21.45
C GLY A 10 -15.32 -6.98 22.40
N ILE A 11 -13.99 -7.00 22.29
CA ILE A 11 -13.10 -7.76 23.19
C ILE A 11 -12.69 -6.88 24.37
N ASP A 12 -13.07 -7.31 25.58
CA ASP A 12 -12.76 -6.58 26.82
C ASP A 12 -11.23 -6.53 27.10
N GLY A 13 -10.77 -5.41 27.63
CA GLY A 13 -9.38 -5.21 28.07
C GLY A 13 -8.40 -4.83 26.99
N ILE A 14 -8.83 -4.72 25.73
CA ILE A 14 -8.00 -4.21 24.63
C ILE A 14 -8.12 -2.69 24.56
N LYS A 15 -6.97 -2.04 24.47
CA LYS A 15 -6.87 -0.62 24.14
C LYS A 15 -6.16 -0.50 22.80
N LEU A 16 -6.88 -0.06 21.80
CA LEU A 16 -6.35 0.20 20.46
C LEU A 16 -6.03 1.69 20.29
N GLU A 17 -4.82 1.99 19.87
CA GLU A 17 -4.37 3.34 19.54
C GLU A 17 -3.89 3.37 18.10
N ASN A 18 -4.10 4.47 17.39
CA ASN A 18 -3.55 4.69 16.06
C ASN A 18 -2.28 5.53 16.17
N LEU A 19 -1.19 5.07 15.59
CA LEU A 19 0.08 5.76 15.61
C LEU A 19 0.11 6.93 14.61
N SER A 20 -0.43 6.70 13.40
CA SER A 20 -0.49 7.73 12.37
C SER A 20 -1.74 8.58 12.51
N GLU A 21 -1.57 9.90 12.48
CA GLU A 21 -2.71 10.83 12.41
C GLU A 21 -3.44 10.65 11.08
N PRO A 22 -4.79 10.82 11.06
CA PRO A 22 -5.58 10.62 9.83
C PRO A 22 -5.25 11.59 8.67
N GLN A 23 -4.38 12.55 8.88
CA GLN A 23 -4.02 13.59 7.92
C GLN A 23 -2.55 13.55 7.51
N THR A 24 -1.81 12.52 7.87
CA THR A 24 -0.47 12.32 7.34
C THR A 24 -0.55 12.04 5.84
N GLY A 25 0.42 12.48 5.09
CA GLY A 25 0.57 12.21 3.67
C GLY A 25 0.74 10.72 3.34
N CYS A 26 1.58 10.38 2.40
CA CYS A 26 1.93 8.99 2.16
C CYS A 26 2.59 8.38 3.41
N LEU A 27 2.28 7.11 3.72
CA LEU A 27 2.87 6.44 4.88
C LEU A 27 4.39 6.26 4.77
N HIS A 28 4.95 6.32 3.56
CA HIS A 28 6.40 6.34 3.33
C HIS A 28 7.09 7.53 4.00
N ASP A 29 6.42 8.68 4.07
CA ASP A 29 6.96 9.93 4.62
C ASP A 29 6.69 10.08 6.12
N PHE A 30 5.97 9.12 6.72
CA PHE A 30 5.64 9.18 8.14
C PHE A 30 6.90 9.08 9.00
N GLN A 31 7.10 10.07 9.88
CA GLN A 31 8.21 10.12 10.82
C GLN A 31 7.70 10.05 12.25
N LEU A 32 8.37 9.20 13.06
CA LEU A 32 8.02 9.04 14.47
C LEU A 32 8.32 10.31 15.27
N THR A 33 7.31 10.77 16.00
CA THR A 33 7.46 11.82 16.99
C THR A 33 7.86 11.27 18.36
N PRO A 34 8.34 12.10 19.30
CA PRO A 34 8.56 11.68 20.69
C PRO A 34 7.30 11.13 21.39
N GLU A 35 6.12 11.61 21.01
CA GLU A 35 4.82 11.13 21.49
C GLU A 35 4.55 9.71 21.01
N ASP A 36 4.84 9.41 19.74
CA ASP A 36 4.70 8.07 19.17
C ASP A 36 5.64 7.08 19.86
N MET A 37 6.89 7.48 20.08
CA MET A 37 7.85 6.66 20.84
C MET A 37 7.37 6.39 22.27
N LYS A 38 6.72 7.35 22.92
CA LYS A 38 6.12 7.17 24.23
C LYS A 38 4.89 6.23 24.18
N LEU A 39 4.11 6.27 23.11
CA LEU A 39 3.01 5.35 22.90
C LEU A 39 3.54 3.93 22.72
N LEU A 40 4.51 3.72 21.82
CA LEU A 40 5.16 2.43 21.57
C LEU A 40 5.82 1.83 22.84
N SER A 41 6.39 2.68 23.71
CA SER A 41 6.98 2.22 24.98
C SER A 41 5.99 1.55 25.94
N LYS A 42 4.68 1.68 25.70
CA LYS A 42 3.60 1.14 26.54
C LYS A 42 2.77 0.09 25.82
N ALA A 43 3.02 -0.09 24.53
CA ALA A 43 2.32 -1.07 23.73
C ALA A 43 2.82 -2.48 24.03
N ASP A 44 1.91 -3.43 24.08
CA ASP A 44 2.20 -4.87 24.13
C ASP A 44 2.47 -5.42 22.71
N VAL A 45 1.76 -4.86 21.73
CA VAL A 45 1.83 -5.25 20.33
C VAL A 45 1.83 -4.00 19.44
N PHE A 46 2.65 -4.00 18.42
CA PHE A 46 2.64 -3.02 17.34
C PHE A 46 2.29 -3.70 16.03
N ILE A 47 1.18 -3.29 15.43
CA ILE A 47 0.72 -3.84 14.15
C ILE A 47 1.03 -2.83 13.06
N VAL A 48 1.76 -3.28 12.04
CA VAL A 48 2.20 -2.50 10.89
C VAL A 48 1.64 -3.10 9.61
N ASN A 49 1.64 -2.33 8.53
CA ASN A 49 1.31 -2.86 7.22
C ASN A 49 2.36 -3.87 6.78
N GLY A 50 3.63 -3.54 6.91
CA GLY A 50 4.74 -4.31 6.35
C GLY A 50 4.98 -4.00 4.87
N GLY A 51 5.75 -4.87 4.20
CA GLY A 51 6.15 -4.61 2.81
C GLY A 51 7.12 -3.44 2.66
N GLY A 52 7.73 -2.97 3.75
CA GLY A 52 8.73 -1.91 3.73
C GLY A 52 8.20 -0.48 3.82
N ILE A 53 6.86 -0.27 3.90
CA ILE A 53 6.29 1.08 3.92
C ILE A 53 6.66 1.86 5.20
N GLU A 54 6.81 1.17 6.33
CA GLU A 54 7.24 1.79 7.58
C GLU A 54 8.77 1.87 7.64
N THR A 55 9.33 2.92 7.06
CA THR A 55 10.79 3.12 6.96
C THR A 55 11.51 3.22 8.32
N PHE A 56 10.76 3.56 9.38
CA PHE A 56 11.25 3.73 10.76
C PHE A 56 11.34 2.42 11.57
N MET A 57 11.02 1.26 11.01
CA MET A 57 10.95 -0.01 11.75
C MET A 57 12.26 -0.43 12.40
N LYS A 58 13.41 -0.15 11.77
CA LYS A 58 14.73 -0.44 12.38
C LYS A 58 14.92 0.30 13.69
N ASP A 59 14.49 1.55 13.77
CA ASP A 59 14.61 2.38 14.98
C ASP A 59 13.66 1.88 16.09
N VAL A 60 12.44 1.48 15.74
CA VAL A 60 11.47 0.90 16.68
C VAL A 60 12.01 -0.42 17.26
N ALA A 61 12.48 -1.34 16.41
CA ALA A 61 13.02 -2.62 16.85
C ALA A 61 14.25 -2.44 17.77
N ALA A 62 15.12 -1.48 17.47
CA ALA A 62 16.28 -1.15 18.30
C ALA A 62 15.88 -0.54 19.64
N ALA A 63 14.89 0.36 19.67
CA ALA A 63 14.44 1.03 20.89
C ALA A 63 13.60 0.11 21.80
N TYR A 64 12.83 -0.81 21.21
CA TYR A 64 11.87 -1.68 21.91
C TYR A 64 12.04 -3.15 21.55
N PRO A 65 13.16 -3.81 21.94
CA PRO A 65 13.49 -5.18 21.50
C PRO A 65 12.51 -6.26 22.01
N ASN A 66 11.65 -5.93 22.96
CA ASN A 66 10.62 -6.83 23.50
C ASN A 66 9.21 -6.54 22.96
N LEU A 67 9.03 -5.49 22.18
CA LEU A 67 7.75 -5.17 21.58
C LEU A 67 7.43 -6.22 20.51
N LYS A 68 6.27 -6.87 20.62
CA LYS A 68 5.82 -7.78 19.58
C LYS A 68 5.36 -6.95 18.38
N ILE A 69 6.01 -7.17 17.24
CA ILE A 69 5.62 -6.56 15.96
C ILE A 69 4.84 -7.60 15.16
N ILE A 70 3.74 -7.18 14.55
CA ILE A 70 2.90 -7.96 13.63
C ILE A 70 2.87 -7.22 12.32
N GLU A 71 3.36 -7.85 11.26
CA GLU A 71 3.29 -7.33 9.90
C GLU A 71 2.07 -7.92 9.18
N ALA A 72 1.11 -7.06 8.83
CA ALA A 72 -0.13 -7.49 8.19
C ALA A 72 0.11 -8.13 6.82
N CYS A 73 1.14 -7.66 6.10
CA CYS A 73 1.53 -8.19 4.79
C CYS A 73 2.45 -9.42 4.85
N GLU A 74 2.71 -9.98 6.04
CA GLU A 74 3.61 -11.14 6.15
C GLU A 74 3.12 -12.30 5.26
N ASN A 75 4.03 -12.83 4.42
CA ASN A 75 3.75 -13.92 3.47
C ASN A 75 2.67 -13.63 2.40
N LEU A 76 2.34 -12.38 2.13
CA LEU A 76 1.47 -12.01 1.01
C LEU A 76 2.27 -11.86 -0.29
N ASP A 77 1.61 -12.17 -1.42
CA ASP A 77 2.17 -11.98 -2.77
C ASP A 77 2.01 -10.53 -3.21
N LEU A 78 2.94 -9.67 -2.78
CA LEU A 78 2.95 -8.26 -3.11
C LEU A 78 3.40 -8.03 -4.56
N LEU A 79 2.95 -6.92 -5.16
CA LEU A 79 3.48 -6.48 -6.44
C LEU A 79 4.96 -6.12 -6.30
N GLY A 80 5.81 -6.64 -7.19
CA GLY A 80 7.18 -6.16 -7.34
C GLY A 80 7.19 -4.74 -7.88
N GLU A 81 8.18 -3.94 -7.49
CA GLU A 81 8.51 -2.74 -8.25
C GLU A 81 9.16 -3.18 -9.56
N GLU A 82 8.50 -2.92 -10.67
CA GLU A 82 9.14 -3.08 -11.98
C GLU A 82 10.23 -2.01 -12.08
N SER A 83 11.48 -2.44 -11.97
CA SER A 83 12.61 -1.56 -12.28
C SER A 83 12.54 -1.22 -13.76
N ASP A 84 12.23 0.04 -14.09
CA ASP A 84 12.41 0.60 -15.43
C ASP A 84 13.89 0.56 -15.82
N SER A 85 14.35 -0.59 -16.31
CA SER A 85 15.68 -0.73 -16.90
C SER A 85 15.63 -1.68 -18.09
N GLU A 86 14.93 -1.31 -19.15
CA GLU A 86 15.32 -1.68 -20.50
C GLU A 86 16.01 -0.50 -21.18
N SER A 87 17.24 -0.26 -20.82
CA SER A 87 18.22 0.37 -21.71
C SER A 87 19.38 -0.59 -21.83
N ASP A 88 19.42 -1.30 -22.95
CA ASP A 88 20.56 -2.08 -23.43
C ASP A 88 21.85 -1.21 -23.35
N HIS A 89 22.70 -1.55 -22.41
CA HIS A 89 24.14 -1.35 -22.55
C HIS A 89 24.87 -2.60 -22.04
N GLU A 90 25.22 -3.46 -23.01
CA GLU A 90 26.25 -4.46 -22.84
C GLU A 90 27.58 -3.75 -22.54
N GLU A 91 28.05 -3.78 -21.30
CA GLU A 91 29.46 -3.66 -20.97
C GLU A 91 29.83 -4.74 -19.95
N GLU A 92 30.62 -5.71 -20.44
CA GLU A 92 31.29 -6.75 -19.65
C GLU A 92 32.27 -6.08 -18.68
N HIS A 93 32.05 -6.24 -17.37
CA HIS A 93 33.11 -6.10 -16.37
C HIS A 93 33.09 -7.26 -15.38
N ASP A 94 34.09 -8.10 -15.56
CA ASP A 94 34.52 -9.19 -14.71
C ASP A 94 35.13 -8.62 -13.41
N HIS A 95 34.51 -8.84 -12.25
CA HIS A 95 35.14 -8.70 -10.94
C HIS A 95 34.55 -9.69 -9.95
N GLU A 96 35.33 -10.72 -9.68
CA GLU A 96 35.17 -11.62 -8.54
C GLU A 96 35.51 -10.87 -7.24
N GLU A 97 34.52 -10.69 -6.36
CA GLU A 97 34.75 -10.47 -4.93
C GLU A 97 33.70 -11.23 -4.12
N GLU A 98 34.18 -12.14 -3.29
CA GLU A 98 33.41 -12.89 -2.31
C GLU A 98 32.89 -11.94 -1.23
N HIS A 99 31.56 -11.80 -1.11
CA HIS A 99 30.93 -11.18 0.06
C HIS A 99 30.01 -12.15 0.78
N ASP A 100 30.35 -12.33 2.04
CA ASP A 100 29.62 -13.01 3.10
C ASP A 100 28.18 -12.46 3.19
N HIS A 101 27.19 -13.28 2.86
CA HIS A 101 25.78 -12.94 2.89
C HIS A 101 25.22 -13.18 4.29
N GLY A 102 25.25 -12.14 5.13
CA GLY A 102 24.23 -11.98 6.17
C GLY A 102 22.89 -11.76 5.48
N GLU A 103 21.86 -12.50 5.86
CA GLU A 103 20.49 -12.36 5.34
C GLU A 103 19.94 -10.96 5.68
N GLU A 104 20.28 -9.97 4.87
CA GLU A 104 19.54 -8.70 4.81
C GLU A 104 18.36 -8.95 3.86
N HIS A 105 17.18 -9.12 4.44
CA HIS A 105 15.94 -9.02 3.67
C HIS A 105 15.86 -7.60 3.09
N ASN A 106 16.15 -7.49 1.80
CA ASN A 106 16.04 -6.24 1.04
C ASN A 106 14.55 -5.98 0.80
N HIS A 107 13.94 -5.11 1.62
CA HIS A 107 12.51 -4.76 1.55
C HIS A 107 12.24 -3.62 0.54
N GLY A 108 13.16 -3.31 -0.38
CA GLY A 108 13.10 -2.19 -1.30
C GLY A 108 12.49 -2.47 -2.68
N ASP A 109 12.03 -3.68 -2.96
CA ASP A 109 11.64 -4.09 -4.31
C ASP A 109 10.14 -4.46 -4.44
N VAL A 110 9.28 -4.05 -3.49
CA VAL A 110 7.85 -4.40 -3.52
C VAL A 110 6.96 -3.19 -3.24
N ASN A 111 5.85 -3.10 -3.94
CA ASN A 111 4.82 -2.10 -3.70
C ASN A 111 4.03 -2.46 -2.44
N ALA A 112 4.15 -1.65 -1.40
CA ALA A 112 3.60 -1.94 -0.08
C ALA A 112 2.10 -1.62 0.08
N HIS A 113 1.44 -1.02 -0.93
CA HIS A 113 0.04 -0.57 -0.87
C HIS A 113 -0.99 -1.72 -1.01
N ALA A 114 -0.70 -2.87 -0.40
CA ALA A 114 -1.50 -4.10 -0.52
C ALA A 114 -2.97 -3.92 -0.11
N TRP A 115 -3.28 -2.97 0.80
CA TRP A 115 -4.66 -2.69 1.23
C TRP A 115 -5.55 -2.14 0.11
N MET A 116 -4.98 -1.69 -1.02
CA MET A 116 -5.73 -1.25 -2.20
C MET A 116 -6.31 -2.41 -3.00
N SER A 117 -5.83 -3.63 -2.79
CA SER A 117 -6.46 -4.86 -3.24
C SER A 117 -7.39 -5.39 -2.14
N VAL A 118 -8.68 -5.55 -2.43
CA VAL A 118 -9.62 -6.11 -1.45
C VAL A 118 -9.22 -7.54 -1.08
N GLU A 119 -8.71 -8.32 -2.03
CA GLU A 119 -8.23 -9.69 -1.78
C GLU A 119 -7.07 -9.71 -0.79
N LEU A 120 -6.05 -8.87 -1.00
CA LEU A 120 -4.90 -8.81 -0.10
C LEU A 120 -5.29 -8.20 1.26
N TYR A 121 -6.19 -7.22 1.27
CA TYR A 121 -6.68 -6.64 2.53
C TYR A 121 -7.43 -7.67 3.38
N ARG A 122 -8.21 -8.56 2.77
CA ARG A 122 -8.83 -9.69 3.44
C ARG A 122 -7.79 -10.61 4.09
N GLN A 123 -6.71 -10.89 3.37
CA GLN A 123 -5.59 -11.69 3.90
C GLN A 123 -4.88 -10.97 5.05
N GLN A 124 -4.66 -9.66 4.95
CA GLN A 124 -4.11 -8.85 6.07
C GLN A 124 -4.98 -8.96 7.33
N VAL A 125 -6.31 -8.90 7.19
CA VAL A 125 -7.25 -9.06 8.33
C VAL A 125 -7.07 -10.41 9.00
N LEU A 126 -6.95 -11.49 8.23
CA LEU A 126 -6.73 -12.84 8.75
C LEU A 126 -5.37 -12.98 9.42
N ASN A 127 -4.30 -12.46 8.80
CA ASN A 127 -2.95 -12.45 9.38
C ASN A 127 -2.91 -11.74 10.73
N ILE A 128 -3.53 -10.57 10.84
CA ILE A 128 -3.63 -9.84 12.10
C ILE A 128 -4.32 -10.67 13.17
N ALA A 129 -5.43 -11.32 12.86
CA ALA A 129 -6.15 -12.15 13.82
C ALA A 129 -5.35 -13.36 14.28
N ASP A 130 -4.68 -14.05 13.36
CA ASP A 130 -3.86 -15.23 13.66
C ASP A 130 -2.65 -14.86 14.54
N GLU A 131 -1.99 -13.73 14.28
CA GLU A 131 -0.87 -13.27 15.08
C GLU A 131 -1.31 -12.77 16.46
N LEU A 132 -2.44 -12.04 16.55
CA LEU A 132 -3.02 -11.65 17.84
C LEU A 132 -3.41 -12.85 18.67
N ALA A 133 -3.97 -13.91 18.08
CA ALA A 133 -4.29 -15.15 18.76
C ALA A 133 -3.07 -15.85 19.37
N LYS A 134 -1.88 -15.68 18.79
CA LYS A 134 -0.62 -16.22 19.34
C LYS A 134 -0.14 -15.44 20.56
N VAL A 135 -0.37 -14.12 20.58
CA VAL A 135 0.04 -13.23 21.67
C VAL A 135 -0.95 -13.29 22.84
N ASP A 136 -2.23 -13.33 22.52
CA ASP A 136 -3.35 -13.34 23.47
C ASP A 136 -4.26 -14.55 23.23
N ALA A 137 -3.78 -15.72 23.62
CA ALA A 137 -4.47 -16.98 23.43
C ALA A 137 -5.83 -17.04 24.16
N GLY A 138 -6.05 -16.21 25.17
CA GLY A 138 -7.33 -16.12 25.89
C GLY A 138 -8.47 -15.62 25.02
N ASN A 139 -8.16 -14.75 24.07
CA ASN A 139 -9.13 -14.15 23.14
C ASN A 139 -9.05 -14.72 21.71
N ALA A 140 -8.26 -15.78 21.48
CA ALA A 140 -7.99 -16.32 20.15
C ALA A 140 -9.27 -16.61 19.33
N GLN A 141 -10.31 -17.20 19.96
CA GLN A 141 -11.56 -17.49 19.28
C GLN A 141 -12.32 -16.21 18.88
N ALA A 142 -12.30 -15.19 19.73
CA ALA A 142 -12.95 -13.91 19.44
C ALA A 142 -12.28 -13.18 18.25
N TYR A 143 -10.94 -13.18 18.19
CA TYR A 143 -10.21 -12.65 17.03
C TYR A 143 -10.58 -13.36 15.74
N ALA A 144 -10.60 -14.69 15.77
CA ALA A 144 -10.95 -15.50 14.60
C ALA A 144 -12.40 -15.27 14.14
N ASP A 145 -13.36 -15.18 15.07
CA ASP A 145 -14.77 -14.94 14.74
C ASP A 145 -14.97 -13.53 14.16
N ASN A 146 -14.34 -12.52 14.75
CA ASN A 146 -14.39 -11.15 14.27
C ASN A 146 -13.76 -11.02 12.87
N ALA A 147 -12.56 -11.58 12.67
CA ALA A 147 -11.88 -11.56 11.38
C ALA A 147 -12.72 -12.25 10.30
N LYS A 148 -13.31 -13.39 10.60
CA LYS A 148 -14.18 -14.11 9.67
C LYS A 148 -15.45 -13.31 9.30
N ASN A 149 -16.03 -12.60 10.26
CA ASN A 149 -17.20 -11.76 10.00
C ASN A 149 -16.82 -10.61 9.06
N TYR A 150 -15.72 -9.90 9.36
CA TYR A 150 -15.25 -8.79 8.54
C TYR A 150 -14.77 -9.25 7.17
N ASP A 151 -14.07 -10.37 7.06
CA ASP A 151 -13.72 -10.99 5.78
C ASP A 151 -14.96 -11.29 4.93
N GLY A 152 -16.05 -11.76 5.55
CA GLY A 152 -17.31 -11.98 4.85
C GLY A 152 -17.98 -10.70 4.34
N GLU A 153 -17.78 -9.56 4.98
CA GLU A 153 -18.23 -8.25 4.49
C GLU A 153 -17.39 -7.77 3.33
N LEU A 154 -16.07 -7.90 3.45
CA LEU A 154 -15.11 -7.55 2.39
C LEU A 154 -15.30 -8.42 1.14
N ALA A 155 -15.62 -9.72 1.31
CA ALA A 155 -15.93 -10.61 0.18
C ALA A 155 -17.14 -10.12 -0.62
N LYS A 156 -18.18 -9.63 0.04
CA LYS A 156 -19.36 -9.05 -0.64
C LYS A 156 -18.98 -7.76 -1.38
N LEU A 157 -18.17 -6.91 -0.76
CA LEU A 157 -17.64 -5.70 -1.40
C LEU A 157 -16.86 -6.05 -2.66
N GLN A 158 -16.00 -7.06 -2.60
CA GLN A 158 -15.22 -7.55 -3.74
C GLN A 158 -16.12 -8.03 -4.89
N GLU A 159 -17.19 -8.78 -4.56
CA GLU A 159 -18.17 -9.20 -5.56
C GLU A 159 -18.92 -8.03 -6.21
N GLU A 160 -19.24 -6.99 -5.45
CA GLU A 160 -19.89 -5.77 -5.96
C GLU A 160 -18.96 -4.97 -6.85
N GLN A 161 -17.73 -4.77 -6.45
CA GLN A 161 -16.70 -4.11 -7.25
C GLN A 161 -16.44 -4.88 -8.55
N GLN A 162 -16.32 -6.21 -8.51
CA GLN A 162 -16.14 -7.02 -9.71
C GLN A 162 -17.26 -6.83 -10.74
N LYS A 163 -18.51 -6.64 -10.30
CA LYS A 163 -19.63 -6.35 -11.21
C LYS A 163 -19.49 -4.98 -11.87
N ILE A 164 -19.01 -3.98 -11.12
CA ILE A 164 -18.79 -2.63 -11.63
C ILE A 164 -17.63 -2.62 -12.64
N PHE A 165 -16.54 -3.28 -12.30
CA PHE A 165 -15.31 -3.28 -13.10
C PHE A 165 -15.26 -4.33 -14.22
N ASN A 166 -16.32 -5.14 -14.41
CA ASN A 166 -16.38 -6.11 -15.52
C ASN A 166 -16.18 -5.51 -16.93
N TYR A 167 -16.37 -4.20 -17.07
CA TYR A 167 -16.20 -3.47 -18.33
C TYR A 167 -14.79 -2.89 -18.52
N THR A 168 -13.91 -2.98 -17.49
CA THR A 168 -12.57 -2.40 -17.53
C THR A 168 -11.49 -3.42 -17.89
N ASN A 169 -11.86 -4.68 -18.07
CA ASN A 169 -10.93 -5.75 -18.42
C ASN A 169 -10.15 -5.42 -19.70
N ASN A 170 -8.83 -5.48 -19.64
CA ASN A 170 -7.88 -5.10 -20.69
C ASN A 170 -7.99 -3.62 -21.16
N GLN A 171 -8.55 -2.73 -20.35
CA GLN A 171 -8.49 -1.29 -20.62
C GLN A 171 -7.06 -0.78 -20.35
N ASN A 172 -6.57 0.01 -21.30
CA ASN A 172 -5.33 0.74 -21.14
C ASN A 172 -5.56 1.92 -20.18
N ILE A 173 -4.76 1.98 -19.13
CA ILE A 173 -4.80 3.04 -18.13
C ILE A 173 -3.41 3.61 -17.86
N VAL A 174 -3.38 4.78 -17.24
CA VAL A 174 -2.19 5.37 -16.62
C VAL A 174 -2.48 5.51 -15.13
N THR A 175 -1.48 5.30 -14.28
CA THR A 175 -1.57 5.55 -12.84
C THR A 175 -0.64 6.69 -12.44
N LEU A 176 -1.14 7.61 -11.61
CA LEU A 176 -0.35 8.71 -11.04
C LEU A 176 -0.05 8.50 -9.55
N HIS A 177 -0.15 7.26 -9.09
CA HIS A 177 0.29 6.80 -7.77
C HIS A 177 0.42 5.27 -7.82
N GLU A 178 1.52 4.74 -7.32
CA GLU A 178 1.82 3.29 -7.35
C GLU A 178 0.75 2.41 -6.65
N ALA A 179 0.07 2.95 -5.63
CA ALA A 179 -1.02 2.27 -4.93
C ALA A 179 -2.11 1.75 -5.87
N PHE A 180 -2.36 2.45 -6.97
CA PHE A 180 -3.43 2.09 -7.91
C PHE A 180 -3.06 0.93 -8.85
N LYS A 181 -1.79 0.49 -8.87
CA LYS A 181 -1.37 -0.71 -9.59
C LYS A 181 -2.08 -1.97 -9.05
N TYR A 182 -2.44 -2.01 -7.75
CA TYR A 182 -3.24 -3.08 -7.18
C TYR A 182 -4.67 -3.11 -7.73
N ILE A 183 -5.30 -1.95 -7.90
CA ILE A 183 -6.62 -1.85 -8.55
C ILE A 183 -6.52 -2.36 -9.99
N ALA A 184 -5.49 -1.93 -10.72
CA ALA A 184 -5.26 -2.38 -12.09
C ALA A 184 -5.12 -3.91 -12.17
N LYS A 185 -4.34 -4.52 -11.26
CA LYS A 185 -4.17 -5.98 -11.17
C LYS A 185 -5.49 -6.68 -10.88
N ASP A 186 -6.22 -6.25 -9.86
CA ASP A 186 -7.46 -6.90 -9.41
C ASP A 186 -8.55 -6.90 -10.51
N TYR A 187 -8.58 -5.86 -11.34
CA TYR A 187 -9.58 -5.71 -12.40
C TYR A 187 -9.02 -5.91 -13.81
N SER A 188 -7.83 -6.51 -13.92
CA SER A 188 -7.21 -6.86 -15.21
C SER A 188 -7.11 -5.68 -16.18
N MET A 189 -6.78 -4.50 -15.67
CA MET A 189 -6.45 -3.33 -16.48
C MET A 189 -4.98 -3.39 -16.91
N ASN A 190 -4.66 -2.78 -18.03
CA ASN A 190 -3.30 -2.70 -18.55
C ASN A 190 -2.70 -1.33 -18.21
N VAL A 191 -1.71 -1.27 -17.32
CA VAL A 191 -0.99 -0.04 -16.99
C VAL A 191 0.04 0.23 -18.07
N CYS A 192 -0.20 1.23 -18.92
CA CYS A 192 0.67 1.58 -20.04
C CYS A 192 1.80 2.54 -19.64
N ALA A 193 1.55 3.35 -18.63
CA ALA A 193 2.55 4.21 -18.02
C ALA A 193 2.14 4.53 -16.59
N ASP A 194 3.13 4.84 -15.76
CA ASP A 194 2.90 5.28 -14.41
C ASP A 194 3.81 6.45 -14.04
N MET A 195 3.36 7.23 -13.08
CA MET A 195 4.13 8.30 -12.47
C MET A 195 3.74 8.32 -10.99
N ASP A 196 4.72 8.25 -10.12
CA ASP A 196 4.44 8.32 -8.71
C ASP A 196 4.47 9.76 -8.23
N LEU A 197 3.28 10.26 -7.84
CA LEU A 197 3.08 11.61 -7.33
C LEU A 197 2.92 11.53 -5.81
N ASP A 198 3.89 12.08 -5.10
CA ASP A 198 3.91 12.23 -3.65
C ASP A 198 4.15 13.69 -3.21
N GLU A 199 4.18 13.94 -1.90
CA GLU A 199 4.37 15.30 -1.35
C GLU A 199 5.73 15.91 -1.70
N GLU A 200 6.77 15.11 -1.86
CA GLU A 200 8.14 15.59 -1.99
C GLU A 200 8.60 15.70 -3.45
N ARG A 201 7.87 15.09 -4.39
CA ARG A 201 8.31 15.02 -5.78
C ARG A 201 7.94 16.25 -6.59
N GLN A 202 8.94 16.92 -7.12
CA GLN A 202 8.79 17.94 -8.17
C GLN A 202 8.77 17.28 -9.55
N ILE A 203 7.65 17.41 -10.24
CA ILE A 203 7.45 16.83 -11.57
C ILE A 203 7.97 17.79 -12.63
N SER A 204 8.79 17.29 -13.53
CA SER A 204 9.27 18.03 -14.68
C SER A 204 8.23 18.12 -15.80
N ALA A 205 8.29 19.18 -16.60
CA ALA A 205 7.45 19.30 -17.80
C ALA A 205 7.69 18.16 -18.80
N GLY A 206 8.89 17.57 -18.80
CA GLY A 206 9.22 16.42 -19.65
C GLY A 206 8.49 15.16 -19.24
N GLU A 207 8.39 14.85 -17.95
CA GLU A 207 7.64 13.72 -17.43
C GLU A 207 6.14 13.84 -17.76
N VAL A 208 5.55 15.02 -17.55
CA VAL A 208 4.14 15.27 -17.94
C VAL A 208 3.94 15.08 -19.44
N ALA A 209 4.87 15.56 -20.28
CA ALA A 209 4.80 15.36 -21.72
C ALA A 209 4.92 13.87 -22.11
N GLY A 210 5.76 13.10 -21.40
CA GLY A 210 5.88 11.66 -21.58
C GLY A 210 4.57 10.94 -21.30
N ILE A 211 3.92 11.22 -20.16
CA ILE A 211 2.61 10.66 -19.82
C ILE A 211 1.55 11.00 -20.87
N ILE A 212 1.50 12.27 -21.33
CA ILE A 212 0.57 12.70 -22.41
C ILE A 212 0.82 11.92 -23.71
N SER A 213 2.10 11.66 -24.06
CA SER A 213 2.47 10.87 -25.23
C SER A 213 1.95 9.43 -25.10
N SER A 214 2.22 8.77 -23.97
CA SER A 214 1.75 7.41 -23.69
C SER A 214 0.23 7.31 -23.76
N ILE A 215 -0.50 8.28 -23.18
CA ILE A 215 -1.96 8.33 -23.23
C ILE A 215 -2.46 8.33 -24.68
N LYS A 216 -1.85 9.14 -25.55
CA LYS A 216 -2.23 9.26 -26.96
C LYS A 216 -1.85 8.03 -27.78
N GLU A 217 -0.67 7.49 -27.58
CA GLU A 217 -0.13 6.34 -28.32
C GLU A 217 -0.88 5.06 -28.01
N GLU A 218 -1.18 4.85 -26.71
CA GLU A 218 -1.84 3.63 -26.23
C GLU A 218 -3.36 3.73 -26.17
N ASN A 219 -3.95 4.86 -26.61
CA ASN A 219 -5.40 5.13 -26.53
C ASN A 219 -5.96 4.92 -25.13
N VAL A 220 -5.29 5.47 -24.12
CA VAL A 220 -5.70 5.40 -22.72
C VAL A 220 -7.00 6.15 -22.52
N SER A 221 -7.98 5.49 -21.88
CA SER A 221 -9.29 6.08 -21.58
C SER A 221 -9.37 6.68 -20.19
N PHE A 222 -8.62 6.13 -19.23
CA PHE A 222 -8.68 6.52 -17.82
C PHE A 222 -7.29 6.70 -17.25
N VAL A 223 -7.14 7.76 -16.44
CA VAL A 223 -5.95 8.01 -15.61
C VAL A 223 -6.38 7.94 -14.15
N LEU A 224 -5.79 7.06 -13.36
CA LEU A 224 -6.07 6.94 -11.94
C LEU A 224 -5.12 7.83 -11.15
N ALA A 225 -5.64 8.69 -10.30
CA ALA A 225 -4.88 9.71 -9.61
C ALA A 225 -5.37 9.97 -8.19
N GLU A 226 -4.50 10.46 -7.32
CA GLU A 226 -4.89 11.02 -6.04
C GLU A 226 -5.13 12.53 -6.18
N GLU A 227 -6.30 13.03 -5.75
CA GLU A 227 -6.70 14.44 -5.95
C GLU A 227 -5.70 15.40 -5.30
N LEU A 228 -5.13 15.02 -4.16
CA LEU A 228 -4.26 15.89 -3.39
C LEU A 228 -3.02 16.32 -4.19
N TYR A 229 -2.40 15.40 -4.91
CA TYR A 229 -1.14 15.64 -5.61
C TYR A 229 -1.33 15.87 -7.11
N ALA A 230 -2.37 15.29 -7.71
CA ALA A 230 -2.53 15.26 -9.16
C ALA A 230 -3.45 16.34 -9.73
N LYS A 231 -4.11 17.17 -8.92
CA LYS A 231 -5.18 18.10 -9.36
C LYS A 231 -4.78 19.03 -10.49
N ASP A 232 -3.56 19.55 -10.49
CA ASP A 232 -3.12 20.47 -11.54
C ASP A 232 -2.63 19.72 -12.79
N ILE A 233 -2.02 18.56 -12.63
CA ILE A 233 -1.62 17.70 -13.74
C ILE A 233 -2.85 17.12 -14.45
N ALA A 234 -3.88 16.74 -13.70
CA ALA A 234 -5.14 16.26 -14.24
C ALA A 234 -5.73 17.24 -15.26
N LYS A 235 -5.76 18.55 -14.93
CA LYS A 235 -6.24 19.59 -15.85
C LYS A 235 -5.42 19.65 -17.15
N VAL A 236 -4.10 19.44 -17.06
CA VAL A 236 -3.24 19.43 -18.24
C VAL A 236 -3.54 18.19 -19.09
N ILE A 237 -3.62 17.01 -18.48
CA ILE A 237 -3.95 15.75 -19.16
C ILE A 237 -5.30 15.87 -19.89
N GLU A 238 -6.35 16.30 -19.20
CA GLU A 238 -7.70 16.45 -19.77
C GLU A 238 -7.78 17.53 -20.86
N SER A 239 -6.90 18.56 -20.82
CA SER A 239 -6.84 19.58 -21.88
C SER A 239 -6.09 19.12 -23.12
N GLU A 240 -5.19 18.17 -23.01
CA GLU A 240 -4.29 17.72 -24.06
C GLU A 240 -4.68 16.34 -24.64
N THR A 241 -5.58 15.61 -23.99
CA THR A 241 -6.00 14.25 -24.36
C THR A 241 -7.52 14.08 -24.21
N ASP A 242 -8.04 12.95 -24.71
CA ASP A 242 -9.44 12.54 -24.49
C ASP A 242 -9.60 11.63 -23.26
N ALA A 243 -8.55 11.40 -22.47
CA ALA A 243 -8.59 10.58 -21.26
C ALA A 243 -9.29 11.31 -20.11
N GLU A 244 -10.10 10.60 -19.34
CA GLU A 244 -10.73 11.07 -18.11
C GLU A 244 -9.83 10.78 -16.92
N VAL A 245 -9.57 11.78 -16.06
CA VAL A 245 -8.82 11.56 -14.81
C VAL A 245 -9.80 11.23 -13.69
N ILE A 246 -9.64 10.02 -13.13
CA ILE A 246 -10.46 9.51 -12.04
C ILE A 246 -9.67 9.65 -10.73
N PHE A 247 -10.18 10.48 -9.82
CA PHE A 247 -9.60 10.62 -8.51
C PHE A 247 -10.04 9.51 -7.57
N ILE A 248 -9.07 8.81 -6.99
CA ILE A 248 -9.26 7.73 -6.04
C ILE A 248 -8.55 8.11 -4.74
N ASP A 249 -9.22 7.86 -3.61
CA ASP A 249 -8.62 7.98 -2.28
C ASP A 249 -7.77 6.72 -2.01
N PRO A 250 -6.48 6.82 -1.71
CA PRO A 250 -5.63 5.67 -1.38
C PRO A 250 -5.94 5.06 0.00
N LEU A 251 -6.99 5.51 0.69
CA LEU A 251 -7.51 4.97 1.96
C LEU A 251 -6.50 5.04 3.13
N ASN A 252 -5.52 5.90 3.04
CA ASN A 252 -4.54 6.16 4.11
C ASN A 252 -4.93 7.38 4.98
N ARG A 253 -6.05 8.03 4.68
CA ARG A 253 -6.55 9.24 5.35
C ARG A 253 -8.00 9.08 5.77
N GLY A 254 -8.46 10.01 6.60
CA GLY A 254 -9.86 10.11 7.00
C GLY A 254 -10.08 9.90 8.50
N GLU A 255 -11.32 10.14 8.92
CA GLU A 255 -11.76 9.90 10.29
C GLU A 255 -12.29 8.47 10.43
N TYR A 256 -11.77 7.74 11.39
CA TYR A 256 -12.28 6.41 11.76
C TYR A 256 -13.39 6.59 12.80
N LYS A 257 -14.62 6.27 12.42
CA LYS A 257 -15.79 6.33 13.30
C LYS A 257 -16.36 4.95 13.52
#